data_85f44d8f8e89e56a7bac41d95e869f77
#
_entry.id   85f44d8f8e89e56a7bac41d95e869f77
#
_cell.length_a   1.000
_cell.length_b   1.000
_cell.length_c   1.000
_cell.angle_alpha   90.00
_cell.angle_beta   90.00
_cell.angle_gamma   90.00
#
_symmetry.space_group_name_H-M   'P 1'
#
loop_
_entity.id
_entity.type
_entity.pdbx_description
1 polymer ?
#
loop_
_entity_poly.entity_id
_entity_poly.type
_entity_poly.pdbx_seq_one_letter_code
_entity_poly.pdbx_strand_id
1 'polypeptide(L)'
;QIEEPLADYLQESGTRMILIVPLFEPEPVIKNDDEALGGRKKEVPKKLIGGLIVEQITDSQPRPQLESRTELLSGHISSGIANSRHYESIFLMPLWRFIGRCFAALRGKTLVKTLAITAIIIAVGVTLALVPYDYRVSCDGRLMPTIQREVFTNWEGEVVAIHVESGQRVKKGTLLVEIRNEDLQAQFLETVHKLNELKEKRLTLRANLDSGNNSKRPVEDSIRMRGQLHETDTQIFGAEEQRKILQSRLDKLNIKAPIDGVVTTFQIEQLLKNRPVQRGELLLEIMDNTGPWQLELDVEEKRMGHILKAVDKKGDIGLPVEFILATSNEVTYSGKVTEIATRANTSEESGSIVETYATFNKEKLPKDSLRIGAEVSAKIDCGERSLFYVLFGDVVETCRRFLWL
;
A
#
# COMPACT_ATOMS: atom_id res chain seq x y z
N GLN A 1 -50.89 20.67 -46.50
CA GLN A 1 -50.13 21.76 -45.84
C GLN A 1 -48.65 21.38 -45.90
N ILE A 2 -47.85 22.19 -46.61
CA ILE A 2 -46.37 22.01 -46.67
C ILE A 2 -45.87 22.64 -45.38
N GLU A 3 -45.00 21.92 -44.65
CA GLU A 3 -44.38 22.42 -43.41
C GLU A 3 -43.52 23.68 -43.70
N GLU A 4 -43.55 24.68 -42.81
CA GLU A 4 -42.87 25.98 -42.97
C GLU A 4 -41.41 25.84 -43.47
N PRO A 5 -40.56 24.95 -42.95
CA PRO A 5 -39.16 24.83 -43.40
C PRO A 5 -38.99 24.39 -44.86
N LEU A 6 -39.97 23.61 -45.40
CA LEU A 6 -39.93 23.17 -46.79
C LEU A 6 -40.45 24.27 -47.72
N ALA A 7 -41.40 25.10 -47.28
CA ALA A 7 -41.89 26.25 -48.02
C ALA A 7 -40.78 27.32 -48.18
N ASP A 8 -40.07 27.62 -47.11
CA ASP A 8 -38.96 28.56 -47.11
C ASP A 8 -37.80 28.08 -48.02
N TYR A 9 -37.47 26.78 -47.96
CA TYR A 9 -36.49 26.17 -48.83
C TYR A 9 -36.86 26.29 -50.32
N LEU A 10 -38.10 25.98 -50.66
CA LEU A 10 -38.62 26.10 -52.05
C LEU A 10 -38.57 27.53 -52.58
N GLN A 11 -38.82 28.48 -51.69
CA GLN A 11 -38.77 29.92 -52.05
C GLN A 11 -37.31 30.39 -52.25
N GLU A 12 -36.38 29.94 -51.41
CA GLU A 12 -34.95 30.31 -51.54
C GLU A 12 -34.27 29.62 -52.71
N SER A 13 -34.57 28.32 -52.93
CA SER A 13 -33.94 27.52 -54.01
C SER A 13 -34.45 27.86 -55.40
N GLY A 14 -35.59 28.56 -55.52
CA GLY A 14 -36.25 28.83 -56.80
C GLY A 14 -36.81 27.56 -57.47
N THR A 15 -36.98 26.50 -56.75
CA THR A 15 -37.47 25.19 -57.22
C THR A 15 -38.95 25.30 -57.63
N ARG A 16 -39.23 24.90 -58.87
CA ARG A 16 -40.62 24.92 -59.41
C ARG A 16 -41.32 23.61 -59.28
N MET A 17 -40.56 22.50 -59.16
CA MET A 17 -41.06 21.16 -58.91
C MET A 17 -40.09 20.35 -58.07
N ILE A 18 -40.58 19.63 -57.07
CA ILE A 18 -39.82 18.72 -56.25
C ILE A 18 -40.44 17.31 -56.33
N LEU A 19 -39.57 16.34 -56.52
CA LEU A 19 -39.95 14.92 -56.49
C LEU A 19 -39.16 14.27 -55.33
N ILE A 20 -39.87 13.70 -54.34
CA ILE A 20 -39.31 13.00 -53.20
C ILE A 20 -39.55 11.51 -53.37
N VAL A 21 -38.53 10.71 -53.52
CA VAL A 21 -38.60 9.26 -53.65
C VAL A 21 -38.02 8.61 -52.39
N PRO A 22 -38.81 7.86 -51.62
CA PRO A 22 -38.29 7.17 -50.43
C PRO A 22 -37.32 6.05 -50.84
N LEU A 23 -36.18 6.00 -50.10
CA LEU A 23 -35.16 4.96 -50.29
C LEU A 23 -35.36 3.87 -49.23
N PHE A 24 -35.67 2.67 -49.69
CA PHE A 24 -35.85 1.50 -48.81
C PHE A 24 -34.62 0.58 -48.83
N GLU A 25 -34.40 -0.09 -47.73
CA GLU A 25 -33.34 -1.12 -47.63
C GLU A 25 -33.64 -2.24 -48.62
N PRO A 26 -32.73 -2.61 -49.55
CA PRO A 26 -32.94 -3.67 -50.51
C PRO A 26 -33.12 -4.98 -49.76
N GLU A 27 -34.06 -5.79 -50.21
CA GLU A 27 -34.26 -7.13 -49.65
C GLU A 27 -33.00 -7.98 -49.84
N PRO A 28 -32.54 -8.65 -48.77
CA PRO A 28 -31.42 -9.54 -48.92
C PRO A 28 -31.78 -10.64 -49.92
N VAL A 29 -30.96 -10.78 -50.95
CA VAL A 29 -31.10 -11.90 -51.92
C VAL A 29 -30.71 -13.18 -51.17
N ILE A 30 -31.69 -13.76 -50.48
CA ILE A 30 -31.55 -15.11 -49.94
C ILE A 30 -31.61 -16.04 -51.16
N LYS A 31 -30.49 -16.60 -51.52
CA LYS A 31 -30.46 -17.78 -52.41
C LYS A 31 -31.16 -18.93 -51.67
N ASN A 32 -32.44 -19.03 -51.83
CA ASN A 32 -33.19 -20.16 -51.31
C ASN A 32 -32.96 -21.33 -52.27
N ASP A 33 -32.12 -22.26 -51.90
CA ASP A 33 -32.11 -23.62 -52.46
C ASP A 33 -33.34 -24.43 -51.97
N ASP A 34 -34.23 -23.84 -51.19
CA ASP A 34 -35.42 -24.47 -50.57
C ASP A 34 -36.78 -24.03 -51.20
N GLU A 35 -36.83 -23.71 -52.48
CA GLU A 35 -38.09 -23.39 -53.17
C GLU A 35 -39.05 -24.61 -53.38
N ALA A 36 -38.82 -25.73 -52.67
CA ALA A 36 -39.60 -26.94 -52.83
C ALA A 36 -40.77 -27.15 -51.83
N LEU A 37 -41.01 -26.26 -50.88
CA LEU A 37 -42.09 -26.41 -49.89
C LEU A 37 -42.85 -25.10 -49.72
N GLY A 38 -44.00 -24.98 -50.34
CA GLY A 38 -45.00 -23.88 -50.36
C GLY A 38 -45.25 -23.07 -49.09
N GLY A 39 -44.28 -22.31 -48.65
CA GLY A 39 -44.39 -21.40 -47.52
C GLY A 39 -44.78 -20.00 -47.96
N ARG A 40 -45.85 -19.45 -47.38
CA ARG A 40 -46.31 -18.06 -47.56
C ARG A 40 -45.15 -17.09 -47.31
N LYS A 41 -44.79 -16.25 -48.30
CA LYS A 41 -43.91 -15.12 -48.16
C LYS A 41 -44.43 -14.22 -47.03
N LYS A 42 -43.69 -14.16 -45.90
CA LYS A 42 -43.90 -13.09 -44.90
C LYS A 42 -43.37 -11.80 -45.53
N GLU A 43 -44.27 -10.83 -45.76
CA GLU A 43 -43.87 -9.47 -46.12
C GLU A 43 -43.06 -8.88 -44.97
N VAL A 44 -41.76 -8.73 -45.18
CA VAL A 44 -40.89 -8.04 -44.25
C VAL A 44 -41.16 -6.52 -44.43
N PRO A 45 -41.47 -5.78 -43.38
CA PRO A 45 -41.70 -4.33 -43.50
C PRO A 45 -40.47 -3.66 -44.09
N LYS A 46 -40.61 -2.99 -45.24
CA LYS A 46 -39.55 -2.28 -45.94
C LYS A 46 -39.05 -1.16 -45.05
N LYS A 47 -37.79 -1.25 -44.58
CA LYS A 47 -37.19 -0.25 -43.69
C LYS A 47 -36.72 0.94 -44.53
N LEU A 48 -37.23 2.15 -44.16
CA LEU A 48 -36.84 3.40 -44.79
C LEU A 48 -35.39 3.76 -44.34
N ILE A 49 -34.49 3.97 -45.31
CA ILE A 49 -33.08 4.33 -45.06
C ILE A 49 -32.74 5.75 -45.46
N GLY A 50 -33.59 6.42 -46.22
CA GLY A 50 -33.39 7.79 -46.65
C GLY A 50 -34.44 8.24 -47.66
N GLY A 51 -34.27 9.41 -48.24
CA GLY A 51 -35.07 9.96 -49.31
C GLY A 51 -34.22 10.58 -50.41
N LEU A 52 -34.55 10.34 -51.65
CA LEU A 52 -33.97 11.01 -52.80
C LEU A 52 -34.84 12.20 -53.18
N ILE A 53 -34.27 13.38 -53.13
CA ILE A 53 -34.94 14.63 -53.54
C ILE A 53 -34.38 15.02 -54.90
N VAL A 54 -35.29 15.17 -55.86
CA VAL A 54 -34.97 15.65 -57.23
C VAL A 54 -35.71 16.92 -57.44
N GLU A 55 -34.99 17.97 -57.80
CA GLU A 55 -35.53 19.31 -58.02
C GLU A 55 -35.46 19.74 -59.48
N GLN A 56 -36.50 20.37 -59.94
CA GLN A 56 -36.56 20.98 -61.26
C GLN A 56 -36.78 22.50 -61.11
N ILE A 57 -35.84 23.30 -61.58
CA ILE A 57 -35.83 24.76 -61.44
C ILE A 57 -36.48 25.46 -62.66
N THR A 58 -36.35 24.84 -63.84
CA THR A 58 -36.69 25.50 -65.09
C THR A 58 -38.19 25.44 -65.44
N ASP A 59 -38.89 24.39 -65.07
CA ASP A 59 -40.27 24.15 -65.48
C ASP A 59 -41.07 23.51 -64.34
N SER A 60 -42.37 23.79 -64.26
CA SER A 60 -43.28 23.23 -63.25
C SER A 60 -43.90 21.89 -63.65
N GLN A 61 -43.76 21.49 -64.94
CA GLN A 61 -44.20 20.19 -65.42
C GLN A 61 -43.06 19.18 -65.39
N PRO A 62 -43.32 17.93 -64.97
CA PRO A 62 -42.30 16.89 -64.96
C PRO A 62 -41.84 16.57 -66.39
N ARG A 63 -40.51 16.56 -66.59
CA ARG A 63 -39.97 16.08 -67.89
C ARG A 63 -40.40 14.65 -68.14
N PRO A 64 -40.71 14.27 -69.41
CA PRO A 64 -41.07 12.91 -69.75
C PRO A 64 -39.94 11.96 -69.31
N GLN A 65 -40.32 10.87 -68.66
CA GLN A 65 -39.44 9.81 -68.10
C GLN A 65 -38.63 10.21 -66.83
N LEU A 66 -38.89 11.41 -66.23
CA LEU A 66 -38.19 11.80 -64.97
C LEU A 66 -38.48 10.81 -63.85
N GLU A 67 -39.75 10.42 -63.69
CA GLU A 67 -40.21 9.48 -62.65
C GLU A 67 -39.55 8.09 -62.79
N SER A 68 -39.60 7.54 -64.01
CA SER A 68 -38.99 6.22 -64.28
C SER A 68 -37.44 6.21 -64.09
N ARG A 69 -36.80 7.33 -64.43
CA ARG A 69 -35.34 7.45 -64.22
C ARG A 69 -34.97 7.59 -62.75
N THR A 70 -35.76 8.37 -61.97
CA THR A 70 -35.52 8.53 -60.52
C THR A 70 -35.83 7.24 -59.78
N GLU A 71 -36.81 6.46 -60.19
CA GLU A 71 -37.08 5.14 -59.60
C GLU A 71 -35.94 4.15 -59.84
N LEU A 72 -35.38 4.07 -61.03
CA LEU A 72 -34.21 3.27 -61.33
C LEU A 72 -32.99 3.70 -60.49
N LEU A 73 -32.75 5.03 -60.38
CA LEU A 73 -31.67 5.56 -59.59
C LEU A 73 -31.85 5.29 -58.11
N SER A 74 -33.07 5.38 -57.57
CA SER A 74 -33.38 5.11 -56.18
C SER A 74 -32.98 3.72 -55.75
N GLY A 75 -33.21 2.69 -56.62
CA GLY A 75 -32.79 1.32 -56.37
C GLY A 75 -31.26 1.16 -56.25
N HIS A 76 -30.51 1.81 -57.14
CA HIS A 76 -29.05 1.78 -57.09
C HIS A 76 -28.49 2.54 -55.90
N ILE A 77 -29.04 3.69 -55.57
CA ILE A 77 -28.66 4.51 -54.44
C ILE A 77 -28.96 3.79 -53.11
N SER A 78 -30.17 3.19 -53.01
CA SER A 78 -30.56 2.38 -51.84
C SER A 78 -29.58 1.21 -51.61
N SER A 79 -29.21 0.49 -52.65
CA SER A 79 -28.25 -0.61 -52.57
C SER A 79 -26.83 -0.10 -52.15
N GLY A 80 -26.44 1.04 -52.69
CA GLY A 80 -25.14 1.65 -52.31
C GLY A 80 -25.07 2.08 -50.86
N ILE A 81 -26.11 2.74 -50.34
CA ILE A 81 -26.21 3.16 -48.94
C ILE A 81 -26.29 1.98 -47.99
N ALA A 82 -27.13 0.96 -48.35
CA ALA A 82 -27.24 -0.24 -47.52
C ALA A 82 -25.91 -1.01 -47.44
N ASN A 83 -25.20 -1.15 -48.54
CA ASN A 83 -23.88 -1.79 -48.58
C ASN A 83 -22.83 -0.98 -47.76
N SER A 84 -22.85 0.34 -47.88
CA SER A 84 -21.94 1.19 -47.09
C SER A 84 -22.18 1.04 -45.59
N ARG A 85 -23.43 1.09 -45.15
CA ARG A 85 -23.82 0.88 -43.75
C ARG A 85 -23.45 -0.54 -43.25
N HIS A 86 -23.69 -1.55 -44.04
CA HIS A 86 -23.31 -2.92 -43.72
C HIS A 86 -21.80 -3.06 -43.57
N TYR A 87 -21.05 -2.39 -44.44
CA TYR A 87 -19.58 -2.36 -44.36
C TYR A 87 -19.03 -1.69 -43.13
N GLU A 88 -19.67 -0.64 -42.65
CA GLU A 88 -19.29 0.08 -41.40
C GLU A 88 -19.68 -0.71 -40.12
N SER A 89 -20.70 -1.57 -40.19
CA SER A 89 -21.17 -2.37 -39.06
C SER A 89 -20.31 -3.62 -38.80
N ILE A 90 -19.36 -3.97 -39.67
CA ILE A 90 -18.49 -5.13 -39.49
C ILE A 90 -17.50 -4.86 -38.31
N PHE A 91 -17.63 -5.69 -37.28
CA PHE A 91 -16.77 -5.65 -36.10
C PHE A 91 -15.29 -5.70 -36.49
N LEU A 92 -14.49 -4.78 -35.96
CA LEU A 92 -13.04 -4.66 -36.21
C LEU A 92 -12.67 -4.39 -37.70
N MET A 93 -13.53 -3.76 -38.50
CA MET A 93 -13.20 -3.40 -39.89
C MET A 93 -11.89 -2.63 -40.06
N PRO A 94 -11.53 -1.63 -39.19
CA PRO A 94 -10.23 -0.96 -39.28
C PRO A 94 -9.07 -1.94 -39.10
N LEU A 95 -9.22 -2.95 -38.25
CA LEU A 95 -8.20 -4.00 -38.04
C LEU A 95 -8.07 -4.90 -39.32
N TRP A 96 -9.17 -5.31 -39.89
CA TRP A 96 -9.17 -6.09 -41.12
C TRP A 96 -8.57 -5.32 -42.32
N ARG A 97 -8.84 -4.01 -42.40
CA ARG A 97 -8.19 -3.11 -43.37
C ARG A 97 -6.69 -2.98 -43.14
N PHE A 98 -6.27 -2.91 -41.86
CA PHE A 98 -4.84 -2.89 -41.51
C PHE A 98 -4.17 -4.21 -41.91
N ILE A 99 -4.78 -5.36 -41.55
CA ILE A 99 -4.30 -6.69 -41.94
C ILE A 99 -4.25 -6.86 -43.46
N GLY A 100 -5.31 -6.42 -44.16
CA GLY A 100 -5.35 -6.45 -45.64
C GLY A 100 -4.26 -5.59 -46.28
N ARG A 101 -3.93 -4.41 -45.73
CA ARG A 101 -2.79 -3.58 -46.19
C ARG A 101 -1.46 -4.25 -45.90
N CYS A 102 -1.30 -4.89 -44.73
CA CYS A 102 -0.12 -5.70 -44.43
C CYS A 102 0.05 -6.86 -45.43
N PHE A 103 -1.02 -7.58 -45.73
CA PHE A 103 -0.98 -8.64 -46.77
C PHE A 103 -0.73 -8.09 -48.18
N ALA A 104 -1.27 -6.92 -48.53
CA ALA A 104 -1.00 -6.29 -49.83
C ALA A 104 0.46 -5.81 -49.92
N ALA A 105 1.05 -5.34 -48.81
CA ALA A 105 2.48 -4.98 -48.73
C ALA A 105 3.39 -6.22 -48.84
N LEU A 106 2.88 -7.42 -48.58
CA LEU A 106 3.59 -8.68 -48.74
C LEU A 106 3.61 -9.20 -50.22
N ARG A 107 3.00 -8.48 -51.16
CA ARG A 107 3.02 -8.81 -52.58
C ARG A 107 4.12 -8.04 -53.32
N GLY A 108 4.99 -8.75 -54.04
CA GLY A 108 5.98 -8.19 -54.92
C GLY A 108 7.36 -7.91 -54.25
N LYS A 109 8.11 -6.90 -54.74
CA LYS A 109 9.48 -6.57 -54.30
C LYS A 109 9.59 -6.14 -52.85
N THR A 110 8.47 -5.82 -52.19
CA THR A 110 8.39 -5.46 -50.74
C THR A 110 8.39 -6.70 -49.82
N LEU A 111 8.05 -7.88 -50.34
CA LEU A 111 7.99 -9.16 -49.59
C LEU A 111 9.36 -9.47 -48.94
N VAL A 112 10.44 -9.32 -49.72
CA VAL A 112 11.80 -9.59 -49.20
C VAL A 112 12.18 -8.63 -48.08
N LYS A 113 11.82 -7.34 -48.22
CA LYS A 113 12.11 -6.32 -47.18
C LYS A 113 11.30 -6.58 -45.91
N THR A 114 10.00 -6.89 -46.02
CA THR A 114 9.14 -7.16 -44.87
C THR A 114 9.55 -8.46 -44.17
N LEU A 115 9.92 -9.49 -44.93
CA LEU A 115 10.40 -10.76 -44.41
C LEU A 115 11.75 -10.57 -43.67
N ALA A 116 12.65 -9.76 -44.21
CA ALA A 116 13.91 -9.42 -43.55
C ALA A 116 13.70 -8.64 -42.25
N ILE A 117 12.80 -7.65 -42.25
CA ILE A 117 12.48 -6.89 -41.01
C ILE A 117 11.85 -7.80 -39.97
N THR A 118 10.89 -8.67 -40.37
CA THR A 118 10.26 -9.61 -39.44
C THR A 118 11.28 -10.63 -38.90
N ALA A 119 12.18 -11.11 -39.72
CA ALA A 119 13.25 -12.01 -39.29
C ALA A 119 14.20 -11.33 -38.31
N ILE A 120 14.52 -10.06 -38.50
CA ILE A 120 15.35 -9.26 -37.57
C ILE A 120 14.60 -9.09 -36.23
N ILE A 121 13.32 -8.75 -36.24
CA ILE A 121 12.50 -8.58 -35.01
C ILE A 121 12.44 -9.93 -34.25
N ILE A 122 12.22 -11.04 -34.96
CA ILE A 122 12.21 -12.36 -34.33
C ILE A 122 13.61 -12.69 -33.76
N ALA A 123 14.67 -12.46 -34.52
CA ALA A 123 16.05 -12.67 -34.05
C ALA A 123 16.37 -11.87 -32.79
N VAL A 124 16.01 -10.59 -32.77
CA VAL A 124 16.15 -9.73 -31.59
C VAL A 124 15.31 -10.26 -30.42
N GLY A 125 14.06 -10.65 -30.66
CA GLY A 125 13.18 -11.24 -29.64
C GLY A 125 13.76 -12.52 -29.05
N VAL A 126 14.28 -13.42 -29.89
CA VAL A 126 14.92 -14.68 -29.48
C VAL A 126 16.21 -14.37 -28.68
N THR A 127 17.02 -13.43 -29.15
CA THR A 127 18.24 -13.01 -28.43
C THR A 127 17.90 -12.45 -27.04
N LEU A 128 16.91 -11.57 -26.94
CA LEU A 128 16.45 -11.01 -25.67
C LEU A 128 15.89 -12.09 -24.73
N ALA A 129 15.26 -13.13 -25.26
CA ALA A 129 14.71 -14.23 -24.47
C ALA A 129 15.78 -15.21 -23.96
N LEU A 130 16.87 -15.39 -24.72
CA LEU A 130 17.93 -16.38 -24.40
C LEU A 130 19.06 -15.79 -23.56
N VAL A 131 19.32 -14.47 -23.63
CA VAL A 131 20.42 -13.86 -22.89
C VAL A 131 20.02 -13.73 -21.41
N PRO A 132 20.72 -14.43 -20.49
CA PRO A 132 20.51 -14.27 -19.07
C PRO A 132 21.07 -12.91 -18.61
N TYR A 133 20.33 -12.24 -17.78
CA TYR A 133 20.71 -10.96 -17.17
C TYR A 133 20.29 -10.91 -15.70
N ASP A 134 21.07 -10.25 -14.86
CA ASP A 134 20.78 -10.13 -13.43
C ASP A 134 19.46 -9.38 -13.21
N TYR A 135 18.52 -10.04 -12.58
CA TYR A 135 17.25 -9.43 -12.19
C TYR A 135 17.36 -8.86 -10.79
N ARG A 136 17.26 -7.55 -10.67
CA ARG A 136 17.40 -6.82 -9.42
C ARG A 136 16.10 -6.11 -9.08
N VAL A 137 15.58 -6.34 -7.87
CA VAL A 137 14.41 -5.67 -7.34
C VAL A 137 14.87 -4.40 -6.65
N SER A 138 14.44 -3.24 -7.15
CA SER A 138 14.70 -1.94 -6.53
C SER A 138 13.72 -1.72 -5.39
N CYS A 139 14.21 -1.20 -4.29
CA CYS A 139 13.44 -0.83 -3.11
C CYS A 139 14.11 0.37 -2.42
N ASP A 140 13.32 1.17 -1.75
CA ASP A 140 13.80 2.23 -0.89
C ASP A 140 13.83 1.72 0.55
N GLY A 141 14.55 2.40 1.41
CA GLY A 141 14.66 2.00 2.79
C GLY A 141 15.44 3.01 3.62
N ARG A 142 15.78 2.59 4.83
CA ARG A 142 16.51 3.44 5.77
C ARG A 142 17.55 2.66 6.55
N LEU A 143 18.52 3.41 7.01
CA LEU A 143 19.63 2.91 7.82
C LEU A 143 19.24 2.99 9.29
N MET A 144 19.16 1.84 9.97
CA MET A 144 18.73 1.79 11.37
C MET A 144 19.71 0.96 12.23
N PRO A 145 19.90 1.33 13.50
CA PRO A 145 20.58 0.44 14.45
C PRO A 145 19.74 -0.81 14.69
N THR A 146 20.39 -1.97 14.80
CA THR A 146 19.69 -3.23 15.07
C THR A 146 19.07 -3.25 16.48
N ILE A 147 19.68 -2.54 17.44
CA ILE A 147 19.19 -2.49 18.81
C ILE A 147 18.45 -1.17 19.02
N GLN A 148 17.15 -1.26 19.07
CA GLN A 148 16.25 -0.17 19.40
C GLN A 148 15.32 -0.59 20.54
N ARG A 149 14.98 0.35 21.43
CA ARG A 149 14.08 0.12 22.56
C ARG A 149 13.16 1.28 22.74
N GLU A 150 11.90 0.99 22.69
CA GLU A 150 10.83 1.90 23.08
C GLU A 150 10.71 1.92 24.59
N VAL A 151 10.56 3.10 25.16
CA VAL A 151 10.43 3.33 26.60
C VAL A 151 9.01 3.73 26.90
N PHE A 152 8.30 2.83 27.58
CA PHE A 152 6.91 2.99 27.95
C PHE A 152 6.77 3.40 29.43
N THR A 153 5.67 4.07 29.74
CA THR A 153 5.32 4.28 31.15
C THR A 153 4.78 3.00 31.77
N ASN A 154 5.17 2.73 33.02
CA ASN A 154 4.65 1.58 33.77
C ASN A 154 3.32 1.89 34.48
N TRP A 155 3.07 3.16 34.79
CA TRP A 155 1.91 3.65 35.56
C TRP A 155 1.43 4.97 34.97
N GLU A 156 0.16 5.27 35.17
CA GLU A 156 -0.44 6.57 34.86
C GLU A 156 0.07 7.66 35.80
N GLY A 157 0.08 8.89 35.33
CA GLY A 157 0.49 10.04 36.10
C GLY A 157 0.76 11.26 35.22
N GLU A 158 1.35 12.32 35.82
CA GLU A 158 1.75 13.53 35.12
C GLU A 158 3.27 13.60 35.00
N VAL A 159 3.78 13.94 33.82
CA VAL A 159 5.21 14.16 33.61
C VAL A 159 5.63 15.46 34.27
N VAL A 160 6.45 15.38 35.31
CA VAL A 160 6.93 16.54 36.07
C VAL A 160 8.25 17.08 35.56
N ALA A 161 9.18 16.19 35.29
CA ALA A 161 10.51 16.55 34.85
C ALA A 161 11.02 15.62 33.74
N ILE A 162 11.76 16.20 32.82
CA ILE A 162 12.45 15.54 31.75
C ILE A 162 13.93 15.84 31.89
N HIS A 163 14.76 14.80 31.98
CA HIS A 163 16.19 14.90 32.28
C HIS A 163 17.07 14.66 31.03
N VAL A 164 16.48 14.49 29.86
CA VAL A 164 17.19 14.18 28.62
C VAL A 164 16.68 15.02 27.46
N GLU A 165 17.57 15.28 26.52
CA GLU A 165 17.28 16.00 25.28
C GLU A 165 17.29 15.08 24.08
N SER A 166 16.65 15.49 22.99
CA SER A 166 16.72 14.80 21.71
C SER A 166 18.17 14.71 21.21
N GLY A 167 18.60 13.54 20.78
CA GLY A 167 19.98 13.30 20.34
C GLY A 167 20.99 13.09 21.46
N GLN A 168 20.59 13.18 22.73
CA GLN A 168 21.50 12.99 23.88
C GLN A 168 21.89 11.51 24.03
N ARG A 169 23.16 11.28 24.33
CA ARG A 169 23.64 9.94 24.73
C ARG A 169 23.30 9.65 26.19
N VAL A 170 22.73 8.49 26.41
CA VAL A 170 22.36 7.99 27.74
C VAL A 170 22.98 6.62 27.98
N LYS A 171 23.26 6.33 29.25
CA LYS A 171 23.68 4.99 29.70
C LYS A 171 22.50 4.28 30.33
N LYS A 172 22.53 2.96 30.30
CA LYS A 172 21.55 2.12 30.98
C LYS A 172 21.39 2.54 32.45
N GLY A 173 20.15 2.76 32.87
CA GLY A 173 19.83 3.22 34.22
C GLY A 173 19.83 4.74 34.41
N THR A 174 20.23 5.55 33.42
CA THR A 174 20.10 7.01 33.46
C THR A 174 18.62 7.39 33.60
N LEU A 175 18.28 8.32 34.49
CA LEU A 175 16.93 8.86 34.64
C LEU A 175 16.58 9.67 33.40
N LEU A 176 15.45 9.35 32.78
CA LEU A 176 14.95 9.99 31.56
C LEU A 176 13.80 10.95 31.85
N VAL A 177 12.77 10.42 32.50
CA VAL A 177 11.52 11.12 32.76
C VAL A 177 11.06 10.79 34.18
N GLU A 178 10.59 11.79 34.88
CA GLU A 178 9.97 11.68 36.22
C GLU A 178 8.47 11.89 36.09
N ILE A 179 7.71 10.90 36.53
CA ILE A 179 6.25 10.93 36.53
C ILE A 179 5.77 11.03 37.98
N ARG A 180 4.77 11.83 38.21
CA ARG A 180 4.09 11.96 39.50
C ARG A 180 2.71 11.34 39.41
N ASN A 181 2.39 10.50 40.40
CA ASN A 181 1.05 9.97 40.62
C ASN A 181 0.66 10.26 42.06
N GLU A 182 -0.27 11.22 42.24
CA GLU A 182 -0.68 11.72 43.54
C GLU A 182 -1.44 10.66 44.33
N ASP A 183 -2.26 9.85 43.67
CA ASP A 183 -3.02 8.78 44.34
C ASP A 183 -2.09 7.68 44.89
N LEU A 184 -1.09 7.29 44.14
CA LEU A 184 -0.10 6.32 44.60
C LEU A 184 0.74 6.85 45.76
N GLN A 185 1.09 8.13 45.68
CA GLN A 185 1.82 8.82 46.77
C GLN A 185 0.98 8.94 48.03
N ALA A 186 -0.31 9.27 47.91
CA ALA A 186 -1.24 9.29 49.03
C ALA A 186 -1.40 7.93 49.69
N GLN A 187 -1.59 6.86 48.90
CA GLN A 187 -1.67 5.48 49.41
C GLN A 187 -0.40 5.03 50.13
N PHE A 188 0.77 5.44 49.63
CA PHE A 188 2.04 5.16 50.28
C PHE A 188 2.12 5.86 51.66
N LEU A 189 1.80 7.15 51.73
CA LEU A 189 1.79 7.90 52.96
C LEU A 189 0.81 7.35 53.99
N GLU A 190 -0.40 6.99 53.54
CA GLU A 190 -1.40 6.35 54.41
C GLU A 190 -0.87 5.02 54.98
N THR A 191 -0.23 4.20 54.15
CA THR A 191 0.38 2.93 54.62
C THR A 191 1.51 3.16 55.60
N VAL A 192 2.33 4.20 55.39
CA VAL A 192 3.40 4.60 56.33
C VAL A 192 2.81 5.05 57.65
N HIS A 193 1.78 5.88 57.64
CA HIS A 193 1.09 6.30 58.85
C HIS A 193 0.50 5.13 59.64
N LYS A 194 -0.22 4.22 58.96
CA LYS A 194 -0.77 3.02 59.57
C LYS A 194 0.31 2.12 60.18
N LEU A 195 1.45 1.99 59.48
CA LEU A 195 2.58 1.19 59.97
C LEU A 195 3.16 1.82 61.25
N ASN A 196 3.28 3.15 61.32
CA ASN A 196 3.75 3.81 62.52
C ASN A 196 2.77 3.65 63.68
N GLU A 197 1.48 3.81 63.45
CA GLU A 197 0.43 3.58 64.46
C GLU A 197 0.51 2.17 65.03
N LEU A 198 0.63 1.14 64.17
CA LEU A 198 0.78 -0.27 64.60
C LEU A 198 2.06 -0.48 65.42
N LYS A 199 3.17 0.18 65.02
CA LYS A 199 4.43 0.10 65.76
C LYS A 199 4.32 0.74 67.17
N GLU A 200 3.69 1.87 67.28
CA GLU A 200 3.39 2.50 68.60
C GLU A 200 2.47 1.62 69.45
N LYS A 201 1.41 1.06 68.87
CA LYS A 201 0.53 0.10 69.55
C LYS A 201 1.32 -1.10 70.07
N ARG A 202 2.20 -1.68 69.25
CA ARG A 202 3.09 -2.77 69.66
C ARG A 202 3.98 -2.40 70.83
N LEU A 203 4.61 -1.21 70.77
CA LEU A 203 5.45 -0.73 71.86
C LEU A 203 4.66 -0.58 73.18
N THR A 204 3.45 0.01 73.11
CA THR A 204 2.55 0.14 74.24
C THR A 204 2.14 -1.22 74.85
N LEU A 205 1.75 -2.16 73.97
CA LEU A 205 1.41 -3.50 74.43
C LEU A 205 2.60 -4.22 75.06
N ARG A 206 3.80 -4.08 74.53
CA ARG A 206 5.02 -4.62 75.07
C ARG A 206 5.42 -4.00 76.40
N ALA A 207 5.39 -2.70 76.51
CA ALA A 207 5.65 -1.97 77.76
C ALA A 207 4.66 -2.37 78.87
N ASN A 208 3.39 -2.56 78.49
CA ASN A 208 2.36 -3.02 79.45
C ASN A 208 2.60 -4.46 79.91
N LEU A 209 3.10 -5.33 79.04
CA LEU A 209 3.46 -6.72 79.39
C LEU A 209 4.68 -6.75 80.34
N ASP A 210 5.71 -5.94 80.04
CA ASP A 210 6.94 -5.89 80.82
C ASP A 210 6.69 -5.23 82.19
N SER A 211 5.87 -4.19 82.28
CA SER A 211 5.48 -3.55 83.54
C SER A 211 4.58 -4.43 84.40
N GLY A 212 3.85 -5.35 83.78
CA GLY A 212 2.94 -6.31 84.46
C GLY A 212 3.65 -7.47 85.19
N ASN A 213 4.96 -7.64 84.94
CA ASN A 213 5.70 -8.73 85.57
C ASN A 213 5.95 -8.48 87.08
N ASN A 214 5.74 -7.23 87.59
CA ASN A 214 5.84 -6.87 89.01
C ASN A 214 4.47 -6.71 89.75
N SER A 215 3.35 -6.87 89.09
CA SER A 215 2.01 -6.74 89.67
C SER A 215 1.22 -8.04 89.56
N LYS A 216 0.39 -8.37 90.60
CA LYS A 216 -0.54 -9.52 90.65
C LYS A 216 -1.67 -9.38 89.60
N ARG A 217 -1.33 -9.45 88.29
CA ARG A 217 -2.36 -9.47 87.25
C ARG A 217 -2.91 -10.88 87.03
N PRO A 218 -4.18 -11.02 86.70
CA PRO A 218 -4.75 -12.32 86.30
C PRO A 218 -4.02 -12.89 85.08
N VAL A 219 -3.78 -14.18 85.05
CA VAL A 219 -3.07 -14.89 83.98
C VAL A 219 -3.82 -14.73 82.61
N GLU A 220 -5.13 -14.61 82.69
CA GLU A 220 -5.99 -14.38 81.52
C GLU A 220 -5.70 -13.09 80.78
N ASP A 221 -5.46 -11.99 81.50
CA ASP A 221 -5.10 -10.67 80.88
C ASP A 221 -3.73 -10.71 80.17
N SER A 222 -2.77 -11.46 80.74
CA SER A 222 -1.46 -11.67 80.13
C SER A 222 -1.55 -12.51 78.82
N ILE A 223 -2.39 -13.51 78.79
CA ILE A 223 -2.64 -14.34 77.59
C ILE A 223 -3.32 -13.48 76.51
N ARG A 224 -4.33 -12.70 76.88
CA ARG A 224 -5.05 -11.81 75.96
C ARG A 224 -4.10 -10.73 75.34
N MET A 225 -3.24 -10.12 76.14
CA MET A 225 -2.27 -9.16 75.67
C MET A 225 -1.20 -9.76 74.76
N ARG A 226 -0.76 -11.00 75.01
CA ARG A 226 0.14 -11.74 74.11
C ARG A 226 -0.54 -12.05 72.78
N GLY A 227 -1.83 -12.42 72.82
CA GLY A 227 -2.62 -12.61 71.59
C GLY A 227 -2.74 -11.32 70.77
N GLN A 228 -3.02 -10.21 71.44
CA GLN A 228 -3.06 -8.87 70.78
C GLN A 228 -1.70 -8.46 70.23
N LEU A 229 -0.60 -8.78 70.92
CA LEU A 229 0.75 -8.49 70.45
C LEU A 229 1.06 -9.28 69.16
N HIS A 230 0.75 -10.60 69.17
CA HIS A 230 0.94 -11.45 67.99
C HIS A 230 0.10 -10.99 66.79
N GLU A 231 -1.16 -10.65 67.02
CA GLU A 231 -2.03 -10.03 66.01
C GLU A 231 -1.46 -8.74 65.46
N THR A 232 -0.98 -7.84 66.34
CA THR A 232 -0.34 -6.55 65.93
C THR A 232 0.94 -6.80 65.15
N ASP A 233 1.76 -7.79 65.53
CA ASP A 233 2.97 -8.16 64.77
C ASP A 233 2.64 -8.67 63.39
N THR A 234 1.56 -9.43 63.24
CA THR A 234 1.08 -9.93 61.92
C THR A 234 0.58 -8.77 61.09
N GLN A 235 -0.14 -7.80 61.67
CA GLN A 235 -0.60 -6.58 60.98
C GLN A 235 0.57 -5.72 60.53
N ILE A 236 1.61 -5.58 61.34
CA ILE A 236 2.85 -4.86 61.00
C ILE A 236 3.52 -5.47 59.82
N PHE A 237 3.66 -6.81 59.81
CA PHE A 237 4.25 -7.54 58.69
C PHE A 237 3.49 -7.29 57.42
N GLY A 238 2.17 -7.38 57.41
CA GLY A 238 1.32 -7.10 56.25
C GLY A 238 1.46 -5.66 55.76
N ALA A 239 1.50 -4.67 56.69
CA ALA A 239 1.69 -3.29 56.32
C ALA A 239 3.11 -2.96 55.78
N GLU A 240 4.14 -3.67 56.30
CA GLU A 240 5.51 -3.55 55.77
C GLU A 240 5.62 -4.11 54.33
N GLU A 241 5.00 -5.22 54.03
CA GLU A 241 4.93 -5.75 52.67
C GLU A 241 4.16 -4.83 51.73
N GLN A 242 3.03 -4.29 52.20
CA GLN A 242 2.25 -3.32 51.42
C GLN A 242 3.08 -2.07 51.12
N ARG A 243 3.80 -1.53 52.12
CA ARG A 243 4.70 -0.39 51.95
C ARG A 243 5.80 -0.68 50.88
N LYS A 244 6.41 -1.88 50.92
CA LYS A 244 7.43 -2.29 49.93
C LYS A 244 6.87 -2.33 48.52
N ILE A 245 5.66 -2.87 48.36
CA ILE A 245 4.99 -2.93 47.05
C ILE A 245 4.74 -1.52 46.51
N LEU A 246 4.19 -0.61 47.35
CA LEU A 246 3.90 0.76 46.98
C LEU A 246 5.21 1.54 46.66
N GLN A 247 6.26 1.33 47.45
CA GLN A 247 7.59 1.91 47.18
C GLN A 247 8.13 1.46 45.82
N SER A 248 8.05 0.16 45.51
CA SER A 248 8.49 -0.35 44.21
C SER A 248 7.68 0.22 43.03
N ARG A 249 6.38 0.51 43.26
CA ARG A 249 5.55 1.19 42.26
C ARG A 249 5.97 2.65 42.06
N LEU A 250 6.25 3.38 43.15
CA LEU A 250 6.75 4.75 43.11
C LEU A 250 8.13 4.83 42.41
N ASP A 251 9.01 3.87 42.70
CA ASP A 251 10.34 3.83 42.07
C ASP A 251 10.22 3.62 40.56
N LYS A 252 9.18 2.93 40.08
CA LYS A 252 8.89 2.70 38.65
C LYS A 252 8.29 3.93 37.95
N LEU A 253 7.89 4.98 38.65
CA LEU A 253 7.50 6.27 38.07
C LEU A 253 8.74 7.06 37.59
N ASN A 254 9.91 6.73 38.10
CA ASN A 254 11.19 7.24 37.62
C ASN A 254 11.62 6.37 36.42
N ILE A 255 11.30 6.84 35.23
CA ILE A 255 11.58 6.12 33.99
C ILE A 255 13.08 6.21 33.69
N LYS A 256 13.73 5.05 33.56
CA LYS A 256 15.19 4.94 33.33
C LYS A 256 15.46 4.28 31.99
N ALA A 257 16.61 4.63 31.39
CA ALA A 257 17.08 4.04 30.15
C ALA A 257 17.27 2.51 30.26
N PRO A 258 16.64 1.71 29.42
CA PRO A 258 16.80 0.25 29.43
C PRO A 258 18.12 -0.23 28.81
N ILE A 259 18.72 0.56 27.91
CA ILE A 259 19.95 0.27 27.18
C ILE A 259 20.85 1.50 27.14
N ASP A 260 22.11 1.30 26.77
CA ASP A 260 23.01 2.38 26.37
C ASP A 260 22.62 2.81 24.94
N GLY A 261 22.62 4.11 24.65
CA GLY A 261 22.25 4.57 23.32
C GLY A 261 22.03 6.08 23.22
N VAL A 262 21.36 6.48 22.15
CA VAL A 262 20.98 7.85 21.86
C VAL A 262 19.46 7.95 21.86
N VAL A 263 18.92 9.00 22.47
CA VAL A 263 17.49 9.29 22.45
C VAL A 263 17.11 9.83 21.08
N THR A 264 16.23 9.13 20.36
CA THR A 264 15.86 9.46 18.97
C THR A 264 14.58 10.27 18.86
N THR A 265 13.76 10.30 19.92
CA THR A 265 12.51 11.06 19.94
C THR A 265 12.80 12.56 19.79
N PHE A 266 12.13 13.18 18.83
CA PHE A 266 12.28 14.61 18.55
C PHE A 266 11.37 15.46 19.46
N GLN A 267 11.85 16.64 19.87
CA GLN A 267 11.09 17.62 20.67
C GLN A 267 10.44 17.05 21.96
N ILE A 268 11.18 16.23 22.70
CA ILE A 268 10.69 15.51 23.89
C ILE A 268 10.03 16.46 24.90
N GLU A 269 10.65 17.61 25.14
CA GLU A 269 10.15 18.59 26.13
C GLU A 269 8.77 19.14 25.73
N GLN A 270 8.56 19.43 24.45
CA GLN A 270 7.26 19.92 23.95
C GLN A 270 6.18 18.83 23.96
N LEU A 271 6.58 17.58 23.74
CA LEU A 271 5.65 16.46 23.68
C LEU A 271 5.20 15.98 25.05
N LEU A 272 6.08 16.01 26.05
CA LEU A 272 5.84 15.33 27.34
C LEU A 272 5.68 16.26 28.54
N LYS A 273 6.19 17.51 28.51
CA LYS A 273 6.17 18.38 29.69
C LYS A 273 4.75 18.70 30.18
N ASN A 274 4.50 18.45 31.46
CA ASN A 274 3.20 18.66 32.11
C ASN A 274 2.02 17.93 31.45
N ARG A 275 2.31 16.84 30.76
CA ARG A 275 1.29 16.03 30.09
C ARG A 275 0.88 14.86 31.00
N PRO A 276 -0.43 14.59 31.15
CA PRO A 276 -0.88 13.34 31.73
C PRO A 276 -0.58 12.19 30.78
N VAL A 277 -0.03 11.10 31.32
CA VAL A 277 0.32 9.88 30.57
C VAL A 277 -0.39 8.67 31.15
N GLN A 278 -0.75 7.74 30.27
CA GLN A 278 -1.45 6.52 30.65
C GLN A 278 -0.48 5.34 30.74
N ARG A 279 -0.87 4.31 31.47
CA ARG A 279 -0.08 3.08 31.57
C ARG A 279 0.12 2.44 30.20
N GLY A 280 1.36 2.15 29.84
CA GLY A 280 1.74 1.55 28.56
C GLY A 280 1.87 2.57 27.42
N GLU A 281 1.82 3.86 27.71
CA GLU A 281 2.04 4.90 26.70
C GLU A 281 3.53 5.02 26.37
N LEU A 282 3.84 5.13 25.07
CA LEU A 282 5.20 5.36 24.58
C LEU A 282 5.65 6.78 24.93
N LEU A 283 6.76 6.91 25.63
CA LEU A 283 7.33 8.20 26.01
C LEU A 283 8.46 8.63 25.07
N LEU A 284 9.41 7.74 24.84
CA LEU A 284 10.58 8.02 24.03
C LEU A 284 11.23 6.72 23.54
N GLU A 285 12.11 6.88 22.59
CA GLU A 285 12.82 5.78 21.93
C GLU A 285 14.32 5.97 22.10
N ILE A 286 15.03 4.87 22.36
CA ILE A 286 16.48 4.84 22.52
C ILE A 286 17.06 3.81 21.55
N MET A 287 18.05 4.23 20.77
CA MET A 287 18.74 3.40 19.82
C MET A 287 20.24 3.31 20.12
N ASP A 288 20.79 2.10 20.05
CA ASP A 288 22.23 1.90 20.21
C ASP A 288 22.96 2.16 18.88
N ASN A 289 23.52 3.35 18.74
CA ASN A 289 24.30 3.75 17.57
C ASN A 289 25.74 3.19 17.55
N THR A 290 26.18 2.55 18.63
CA THR A 290 27.52 1.96 18.73
C THR A 290 27.55 0.51 18.24
N GLY A 291 26.43 -0.19 18.38
CA GLY A 291 26.22 -1.57 17.99
C GLY A 291 26.14 -1.82 16.47
N PRO A 292 25.66 -3.00 16.08
CA PRO A 292 25.43 -3.33 14.67
C PRO A 292 24.29 -2.49 14.08
N TRP A 293 24.38 -2.24 12.76
CA TRP A 293 23.39 -1.53 11.98
C TRP A 293 22.79 -2.47 10.94
N GLN A 294 21.58 -2.19 10.54
CA GLN A 294 20.84 -2.90 9.52
C GLN A 294 20.18 -1.92 8.53
N LEU A 295 19.86 -2.42 7.36
CA LEU A 295 18.99 -1.77 6.40
C LEU A 295 17.58 -2.26 6.64
N GLU A 296 16.64 -1.36 6.78
CA GLU A 296 15.21 -1.62 6.71
C GLU A 296 14.76 -1.22 5.31
N LEU A 297 14.41 -2.22 4.50
CA LEU A 297 14.07 -2.05 3.09
C LEU A 297 12.58 -2.27 2.89
N ASP A 298 11.93 -1.31 2.27
CA ASP A 298 10.50 -1.32 1.96
C ASP A 298 10.31 -1.89 0.55
N VAL A 299 10.02 -3.18 0.47
CA VAL A 299 9.82 -3.88 -0.80
C VAL A 299 8.33 -3.89 -1.15
N GLU A 300 7.97 -3.43 -2.35
CA GLU A 300 6.60 -3.52 -2.85
C GLU A 300 6.13 -4.99 -2.88
N GLU A 301 4.95 -5.26 -2.31
CA GLU A 301 4.38 -6.61 -2.21
C GLU A 301 4.31 -7.31 -3.59
N LYS A 302 3.98 -6.56 -4.65
CA LYS A 302 3.93 -7.11 -6.02
C LYS A 302 5.26 -7.69 -6.49
N ARG A 303 6.40 -7.20 -5.94
CA ARG A 303 7.76 -7.66 -6.30
C ARG A 303 8.28 -8.77 -5.39
N MET A 304 7.62 -9.00 -4.24
CA MET A 304 8.02 -10.04 -3.28
C MET A 304 8.06 -11.44 -3.86
N GLY A 305 7.17 -11.75 -4.81
CA GLY A 305 7.15 -13.05 -5.49
C GLY A 305 8.48 -13.41 -6.19
N HIS A 306 9.27 -12.41 -6.59
CA HIS A 306 10.60 -12.62 -7.19
C HIS A 306 11.65 -12.93 -6.14
N ILE A 307 11.62 -12.21 -5.02
CA ILE A 307 12.54 -12.40 -3.89
C ILE A 307 12.33 -13.78 -3.28
N LEU A 308 11.07 -14.17 -3.00
CA LEU A 308 10.74 -15.48 -2.44
C LEU A 308 11.19 -16.62 -3.37
N LYS A 309 10.98 -16.52 -4.69
CA LYS A 309 11.49 -17.50 -5.65
C LYS A 309 13.02 -17.57 -5.70
N ALA A 310 13.70 -16.44 -5.50
CA ALA A 310 15.15 -16.41 -5.44
C ALA A 310 15.66 -17.08 -4.17
N VAL A 311 15.01 -16.86 -3.03
CA VAL A 311 15.28 -17.52 -1.75
C VAL A 311 15.06 -19.03 -1.89
N ASP A 312 13.94 -19.48 -2.44
CA ASP A 312 13.65 -20.91 -2.64
C ASP A 312 14.67 -21.59 -3.54
N LYS A 313 15.09 -20.93 -4.61
CA LYS A 313 16.10 -21.45 -5.54
C LYS A 313 17.49 -21.56 -4.92
N LYS A 314 17.84 -20.60 -4.06
CA LYS A 314 19.15 -20.55 -3.40
C LYS A 314 19.20 -21.40 -2.13
N GLY A 315 18.05 -21.69 -1.52
CA GLY A 315 17.93 -22.39 -0.24
C GLY A 315 18.39 -21.59 0.97
N ASP A 316 18.63 -20.29 0.81
CA ASP A 316 19.10 -19.37 1.85
C ASP A 316 18.52 -17.98 1.63
N ILE A 317 18.13 -17.32 2.72
CA ILE A 317 17.61 -15.93 2.73
C ILE A 317 18.69 -14.93 2.33
N GLY A 318 19.97 -15.27 2.46
CA GLY A 318 21.16 -14.43 2.25
C GLY A 318 21.33 -13.88 0.82
N LEU A 319 20.32 -13.25 0.24
CA LEU A 319 20.40 -12.60 -1.07
C LEU A 319 21.33 -11.38 -1.01
N PRO A 320 22.18 -11.17 -2.03
CA PRO A 320 23.02 -9.99 -2.11
C PRO A 320 22.15 -8.73 -2.28
N VAL A 321 22.54 -7.68 -1.59
CA VAL A 321 21.93 -6.36 -1.70
C VAL A 321 23.01 -5.34 -2.01
N GLU A 322 22.78 -4.53 -3.01
CA GLU A 322 23.58 -3.34 -3.29
C GLU A 322 22.75 -2.12 -2.92
N PHE A 323 23.34 -1.15 -2.24
CA PHE A 323 22.65 0.06 -1.85
C PHE A 323 23.53 1.30 -1.95
N ILE A 324 22.89 2.42 -2.13
CA ILE A 324 23.47 3.76 -2.15
C ILE A 324 22.77 4.61 -1.09
N LEU A 325 23.52 5.54 -0.50
CA LEU A 325 22.96 6.50 0.44
C LEU A 325 22.41 7.70 -0.33
N ALA A 326 21.27 8.25 0.09
CA ALA A 326 20.71 9.46 -0.51
C ALA A 326 21.68 10.65 -0.44
N THR A 327 22.56 10.67 0.57
CA THR A 327 23.57 11.70 0.77
C THR A 327 24.83 11.50 -0.09
N SER A 328 25.05 10.30 -0.68
CA SER A 328 26.24 9.97 -1.49
C SER A 328 25.89 8.90 -2.52
N ASN A 329 25.44 9.36 -3.68
CA ASN A 329 25.01 8.49 -4.78
C ASN A 329 26.17 7.90 -5.59
N GLU A 330 27.42 8.32 -5.29
CA GLU A 330 28.61 7.91 -6.07
C GLU A 330 29.14 6.55 -5.62
N VAL A 331 28.88 6.15 -4.39
CA VAL A 331 29.45 4.93 -3.79
C VAL A 331 28.35 3.90 -3.56
N THR A 332 28.57 2.72 -4.15
CA THR A 332 27.70 1.55 -3.94
C THR A 332 28.26 0.68 -2.82
N TYR A 333 27.43 0.36 -1.86
CA TYR A 333 27.75 -0.53 -0.76
C TYR A 333 27.05 -1.86 -0.93
N SER A 334 27.61 -2.91 -0.33
CA SER A 334 27.08 -4.27 -0.41
C SER A 334 26.62 -4.76 0.96
N GLY A 335 25.49 -5.47 0.96
CA GLY A 335 24.92 -6.13 2.13
C GLY A 335 24.34 -7.48 1.77
N LYS A 336 23.67 -8.11 2.73
CA LYS A 336 22.94 -9.37 2.56
C LYS A 336 21.61 -9.30 3.29
N VAL A 337 20.56 -9.78 2.66
CA VAL A 337 19.26 -9.96 3.30
C VAL A 337 19.38 -10.97 4.43
N THR A 338 18.87 -10.64 5.61
CA THR A 338 18.88 -11.51 6.79
C THR A 338 17.50 -11.96 7.19
N GLU A 339 16.49 -11.12 6.98
CA GLU A 339 15.12 -11.40 7.39
C GLU A 339 14.15 -10.75 6.45
N ILE A 340 13.00 -11.39 6.21
CA ILE A 340 11.89 -10.89 5.43
C ILE A 340 10.65 -10.96 6.33
N ALA A 341 9.98 -9.83 6.54
CA ALA A 341 8.77 -9.80 7.33
C ALA A 341 7.67 -10.64 6.68
N THR A 342 6.91 -11.36 7.50
CA THR A 342 5.78 -12.17 7.03
C THR A 342 4.49 -11.35 6.86
N ARG A 343 4.50 -10.10 7.35
CA ARG A 343 3.35 -9.19 7.29
C ARG A 343 3.62 -8.07 6.30
N ALA A 344 2.63 -7.79 5.46
CA ALA A 344 2.63 -6.59 4.64
C ALA A 344 2.05 -5.42 5.43
N ASN A 345 2.68 -4.27 5.34
CA ASN A 345 2.24 -3.00 5.90
C ASN A 345 1.79 -2.08 4.76
N THR A 346 0.86 -1.17 5.04
CA THR A 346 0.43 -0.20 4.04
C THR A 346 1.19 1.10 4.25
N SER A 347 1.93 1.53 3.23
CA SER A 347 2.56 2.85 3.17
C SER A 347 1.68 3.79 2.34
N GLU A 348 1.55 5.04 2.76
CA GLU A 348 0.79 6.05 2.02
C GLU A 348 1.40 6.37 0.65
N GLU A 349 2.72 6.24 0.51
CA GLU A 349 3.45 6.58 -0.72
C GLU A 349 3.62 5.40 -1.68
N SER A 350 3.86 4.20 -1.15
CA SER A 350 4.26 3.03 -1.96
C SER A 350 3.20 1.92 -2.00
N GLY A 351 2.05 2.10 -1.34
CA GLY A 351 0.99 1.08 -1.24
C GLY A 351 1.37 -0.05 -0.27
N SER A 352 1.07 -1.29 -0.64
CA SER A 352 1.41 -2.47 0.20
C SER A 352 2.89 -2.79 0.07
N ILE A 353 3.60 -2.74 1.20
CA ILE A 353 5.04 -3.01 1.33
C ILE A 353 5.30 -4.15 2.30
N VAL A 354 6.39 -4.87 2.07
CA VAL A 354 6.93 -5.89 2.97
C VAL A 354 8.30 -5.44 3.44
N GLU A 355 8.46 -5.28 4.74
CA GLU A 355 9.73 -4.91 5.35
C GLU A 355 10.73 -6.06 5.20
N THR A 356 11.90 -5.72 4.71
CA THR A 356 13.00 -6.67 4.52
C THR A 356 14.25 -6.12 5.18
N TYR A 357 14.86 -6.92 6.04
CA TYR A 357 16.05 -6.52 6.78
C TYR A 357 17.30 -7.07 6.11
N ALA A 358 18.30 -6.21 5.99
CA ALA A 358 19.60 -6.61 5.45
C ALA A 358 20.75 -6.10 6.32
N THR A 359 21.78 -6.92 6.47
CA THR A 359 23.01 -6.54 7.17
C THR A 359 24.09 -6.10 6.20
N PHE A 360 24.93 -5.19 6.64
CA PHE A 360 26.06 -4.68 5.87
C PHE A 360 27.29 -4.45 6.76
N ASN A 361 28.46 -4.27 6.17
CA ASN A 361 29.66 -3.96 6.93
C ASN A 361 29.75 -2.46 7.22
N LYS A 362 29.55 -2.10 8.50
CA LYS A 362 29.60 -0.73 9.01
C LYS A 362 30.94 -0.03 8.75
N GLU A 363 32.06 -0.77 8.74
CA GLU A 363 33.41 -0.20 8.61
C GLU A 363 33.66 0.42 7.22
N LYS A 364 32.89 0.01 6.22
CA LYS A 364 32.99 0.51 4.85
C LYS A 364 32.26 1.84 4.65
N LEU A 365 31.41 2.25 5.61
CA LEU A 365 30.67 3.51 5.52
C LEU A 365 31.44 4.65 6.20
N PRO A 366 31.42 5.87 5.64
CA PRO A 366 31.92 7.05 6.33
C PRO A 366 31.14 7.29 7.64
N LYS A 367 31.84 7.63 8.70
CA LYS A 367 31.22 7.84 10.02
C LYS A 367 30.15 8.95 10.00
N ASP A 368 30.32 9.94 9.15
CA ASP A 368 29.38 11.07 9.01
C ASP A 368 28.08 10.69 8.28
N SER A 369 28.09 9.58 7.55
CA SER A 369 26.93 9.07 6.81
C SER A 369 26.07 8.12 7.65
N LEU A 370 26.54 7.69 8.81
CA LEU A 370 25.82 6.83 9.74
C LEU A 370 24.83 7.66 10.58
N ARG A 371 23.74 8.08 9.97
CA ARG A 371 22.64 8.76 10.64
C ARG A 371 21.46 7.82 10.76
N ILE A 372 20.85 7.79 11.93
CA ILE A 372 19.61 7.01 12.18
C ILE A 372 18.51 7.55 11.26
N GLY A 373 17.86 6.65 10.52
CA GLY A 373 16.82 7.02 9.56
C GLY A 373 17.37 7.58 8.23
N ALA A 374 18.68 7.49 7.95
CA ALA A 374 19.23 7.93 6.66
C ALA A 374 18.61 7.11 5.52
N GLU A 375 18.07 7.79 4.52
CA GLU A 375 17.44 7.16 3.36
C GLU A 375 18.48 6.45 2.49
N VAL A 376 18.09 5.29 2.01
CA VAL A 376 18.88 4.46 1.09
C VAL A 376 18.00 3.98 -0.06
N SER A 377 18.59 3.90 -1.25
CA SER A 377 17.99 3.17 -2.36
C SER A 377 18.78 1.89 -2.58
N ALA A 378 18.11 0.76 -2.54
CA ALA A 378 18.72 -0.55 -2.59
C ALA A 378 18.22 -1.38 -3.77
N LYS A 379 19.04 -2.34 -4.18
CA LYS A 379 18.73 -3.34 -5.20
C LYS A 379 19.05 -4.72 -4.65
N ILE A 380 18.01 -5.55 -4.52
CA ILE A 380 18.13 -6.94 -4.09
C ILE A 380 18.34 -7.81 -5.32
N ASP A 381 19.42 -8.57 -5.36
CA ASP A 381 19.73 -9.48 -6.46
C ASP A 381 18.90 -10.76 -6.33
N CYS A 382 17.98 -10.94 -7.30
CA CYS A 382 17.09 -12.10 -7.37
C CYS A 382 17.57 -13.17 -8.37
N GLY A 383 18.84 -13.06 -8.84
CA GLY A 383 19.45 -13.98 -9.77
C GLY A 383 19.09 -13.70 -11.24
N GLU A 384 19.49 -14.64 -12.11
CA GLU A 384 19.37 -14.43 -13.55
C GLU A 384 17.95 -14.65 -14.07
N ARG A 385 17.52 -13.74 -14.95
CA ARG A 385 16.29 -13.79 -15.74
C ARG A 385 16.60 -13.46 -17.20
N SER A 386 15.70 -13.79 -18.13
CA SER A 386 15.88 -13.37 -19.51
C SER A 386 15.87 -11.83 -19.62
N LEU A 387 16.73 -11.29 -20.46
CA LEU A 387 16.81 -9.85 -20.70
C LEU A 387 15.46 -9.26 -21.13
N PHE A 388 14.67 -10.04 -21.88
CA PHE A 388 13.28 -9.68 -22.22
C PHE A 388 12.43 -9.41 -20.98
N TYR A 389 12.51 -10.30 -19.97
CA TYR A 389 11.75 -10.14 -18.74
C TYR A 389 12.24 -8.96 -17.89
N VAL A 390 13.54 -8.69 -17.91
CA VAL A 390 14.11 -7.54 -17.17
C VAL A 390 13.63 -6.21 -17.77
N LEU A 391 13.49 -6.12 -19.11
CA LEU A 391 13.06 -4.90 -19.79
C LEU A 391 11.53 -4.72 -19.81
N PHE A 392 10.79 -5.81 -19.98
CA PHE A 392 9.35 -5.77 -20.23
C PHE A 392 8.53 -6.47 -19.13
N GLY A 393 9.15 -6.87 -18.02
CA GLY A 393 8.51 -7.62 -16.93
C GLY A 393 7.27 -6.92 -16.37
N ASP A 394 7.36 -5.62 -16.13
CA ASP A 394 6.24 -4.83 -15.60
C ASP A 394 5.03 -4.84 -16.56
N VAL A 395 5.29 -4.82 -17.89
CA VAL A 395 4.24 -4.88 -18.91
C VAL A 395 3.63 -6.29 -18.93
N VAL A 396 4.49 -7.32 -18.88
CA VAL A 396 4.04 -8.73 -18.87
C VAL A 396 3.20 -9.02 -17.63
N GLU A 397 3.60 -8.54 -16.47
CA GLU A 397 2.86 -8.73 -15.22
C GLU A 397 1.53 -7.96 -15.22
N THR A 398 1.53 -6.73 -15.75
CA THR A 398 0.30 -5.94 -15.90
C THR A 398 -0.68 -6.63 -16.84
N CYS A 399 -0.20 -7.11 -18.01
CA CYS A 399 -1.02 -7.87 -18.95
C CYS A 399 -1.54 -9.17 -18.32
N ARG A 400 -0.71 -9.90 -17.59
CA ARG A 400 -1.09 -11.13 -16.90
C ARG A 400 -2.15 -10.88 -15.82
N ARG A 401 -2.02 -9.79 -15.06
CA ARG A 401 -3.02 -9.38 -14.06
C ARG A 401 -4.34 -8.98 -14.70
N PHE A 402 -4.29 -8.24 -15.82
CA PHE A 402 -5.49 -7.81 -16.53
C PHE A 402 -6.24 -8.97 -17.19
N LEU A 403 -5.51 -9.94 -17.74
CA LEU A 403 -6.10 -11.12 -18.41
C LEU A 403 -6.40 -12.28 -17.45
N TRP A 404 -6.04 -12.17 -16.16
CA TRP A 404 -6.18 -13.27 -15.18
C TRP A 404 -5.58 -14.60 -15.64
N LEU A 405 -4.50 -14.55 -16.41
CA LEU A 405 -3.77 -15.69 -16.95
C LEU A 405 -2.59 -16.11 -16.07
#